data_5efd0a95ab01d45d221431e8f072ca1d
#
_entry.id   5efd0a95ab01d45d221431e8f072ca1d
#
_cell.length_a   1.000
_cell.length_b   1.000
_cell.length_c   1.000
_cell.angle_alpha   90.00
_cell.angle_beta   90.00
_cell.angle_gamma   90.00
#
_symmetry.space_group_name_H-M   'P 1'
#
loop_
_entity.id
_entity.type
_entity.pdbx_description
1 polymer ?
#
loop_
_entity_poly.entity_id
_entity_poly.type
_entity_poly.pdbx_seq_one_letter_code
_entity_poly.pdbx_strand_id
1 'polypeptide(L)'
;MQTFSNFVTYLLEHMSAKPEDFFKNIISHCKEYGFIFQSSEIYDGLSAVYDYGQNGAELKKNIREYWWKAMVQMHENIVGIDSAIFMHPTVWKASGHVDAFNDPLIDNKDSKKRYRADVLIEEHIAKIEDKIYKEVEKAKKRFENFDEQMFRTTNTRILEYQTKINEINSRFKTALNDNNLTEVKQIIVDCEIVCPISGTRNWTDVRQFNLMFSTSIGSVDGEGSTVYLRPETAQGIFVNYLNVQKTGRMKIPFGIAQTGKAFRNEIVARQFIFRMREFEQMEMQFFVKPGTEMHWYEYWKTARLKWHHSFGLGETNYKFHDHIKLAHYANAAADIEFQFPFGFKELEGIHSRTDFDLKQHEQFSGKKLQYFDNESNSSYVPYVVETSVGLDRLFLATLSAAYKEETLENGETRVVLNLPPALSPIKVAIFPLVKKDGLPELAEKIMESLKYDHIVTYDEKDTVGKRYRRQDAIGTPYCITVDHQSLEDHMVTVRERDSMKQERIAISAIPQYMNERVSLTSLLRKL
;
A
#
# COMPACT_ATOMS: atom_id res chain seq x y z
N MET A 1 -20.61 25.05 15.18
CA MET A 1 -19.92 24.59 16.39
C MET A 1 -20.52 23.31 16.99
N GLN A 2 -21.84 23.14 17.00
CA GLN A 2 -22.49 21.92 17.55
C GLN A 2 -22.26 20.66 16.72
N THR A 3 -22.13 20.76 15.39
CA THR A 3 -21.84 19.65 14.49
C THR A 3 -20.42 19.10 14.61
N PHE A 4 -19.44 19.94 14.94
CA PHE A 4 -18.04 19.51 15.15
C PHE A 4 -17.85 18.82 16.51
N SER A 5 -18.56 19.27 17.54
CA SER A 5 -18.57 18.64 18.89
C SER A 5 -19.19 17.25 18.82
N ASN A 6 -20.28 17.06 18.09
CA ASN A 6 -20.95 15.77 17.93
C ASN A 6 -20.09 14.76 17.13
N PHE A 7 -19.30 15.24 16.16
CA PHE A 7 -18.39 14.39 15.37
C PHE A 7 -17.19 13.92 16.20
N VAL A 8 -16.63 14.80 17.04
CA VAL A 8 -15.54 14.43 17.97
C VAL A 8 -16.04 13.49 19.07
N THR A 9 -17.24 13.71 19.59
CA THR A 9 -17.87 12.80 20.58
C THR A 9 -18.19 11.44 19.96
N TYR A 10 -18.68 11.40 18.71
CA TYR A 10 -18.92 10.17 17.95
C TYR A 10 -17.61 9.39 17.70
N LEU A 11 -16.50 10.07 17.37
CA LEU A 11 -15.16 9.46 17.24
C LEU A 11 -14.62 8.93 18.56
N LEU A 12 -14.85 9.62 19.68
CA LEU A 12 -14.38 9.21 21.00
C LEU A 12 -15.21 8.03 21.58
N GLU A 13 -16.48 7.94 21.28
CA GLU A 13 -17.35 6.85 21.72
C GLU A 13 -17.13 5.55 20.93
N HIS A 14 -16.58 5.63 19.69
CA HIS A 14 -16.31 4.45 18.84
C HIS A 14 -14.84 4.00 18.87
N MET A 15 -13.95 4.70 19.61
CA MET A 15 -12.57 4.27 19.86
C MET A 15 -12.45 3.47 21.17
N SER A 16 -13.18 2.35 21.29
CA SER A 16 -13.12 1.52 22.51
C SER A 16 -11.85 0.67 22.63
N ALA A 17 -11.09 0.47 21.55
CA ALA A 17 -9.83 -0.27 21.56
C ALA A 17 -8.64 0.65 21.33
N LYS A 18 -7.53 0.39 22.05
CA LYS A 18 -6.26 1.09 21.76
C LYS A 18 -5.84 0.77 20.33
N PRO A 19 -5.18 1.68 19.57
CA PRO A 19 -4.74 1.45 18.19
C PRO A 19 -3.95 0.14 17.99
N GLU A 20 -3.14 -0.23 18.98
CA GLU A 20 -2.39 -1.50 18.98
C GLU A 20 -3.29 -2.73 19.06
N ASP A 21 -4.37 -2.68 19.82
CA ASP A 21 -5.32 -3.77 19.96
C ASP A 21 -6.20 -3.90 18.70
N PHE A 22 -6.60 -2.78 18.12
CA PHE A 22 -7.28 -2.73 16.83
C PHE A 22 -6.44 -3.39 15.72
N PHE A 23 -5.14 -3.10 15.67
CA PHE A 23 -4.25 -3.72 14.68
C PHE A 23 -4.08 -5.22 14.90
N LYS A 24 -4.00 -5.67 16.15
CA LYS A 24 -3.98 -7.10 16.49
C LYS A 24 -5.26 -7.82 16.06
N ASN A 25 -6.42 -7.17 16.24
CA ASN A 25 -7.71 -7.72 15.82
C ASN A 25 -7.75 -7.91 14.29
N ILE A 26 -7.25 -6.95 13.50
CA ILE A 26 -7.13 -7.08 12.05
C ILE A 26 -6.24 -8.27 11.68
N ILE A 27 -5.08 -8.43 12.31
CA ILE A 27 -4.16 -9.55 12.04
C ILE A 27 -4.81 -10.89 12.36
N SER A 28 -5.47 -10.99 13.51
CA SER A 28 -6.19 -12.19 13.94
C SER A 28 -7.32 -12.53 12.96
N HIS A 29 -8.10 -11.53 12.55
CA HIS A 29 -9.15 -11.66 11.57
C HIS A 29 -8.65 -12.14 10.21
N CYS A 30 -7.52 -11.59 9.75
CA CYS A 30 -6.88 -12.02 8.49
C CYS A 30 -6.54 -13.51 8.50
N LYS A 31 -6.03 -14.00 9.63
CA LYS A 31 -5.68 -15.41 9.81
C LYS A 31 -6.91 -16.29 9.88
N GLU A 32 -7.90 -15.91 10.71
CA GLU A 32 -9.12 -16.68 10.92
C GLU A 32 -9.94 -16.86 9.63
N TYR A 33 -10.04 -15.79 8.82
CA TYR A 33 -10.90 -15.78 7.63
C TYR A 33 -10.14 -15.98 6.30
N GLY A 34 -8.90 -16.49 6.36
CA GLY A 34 -8.16 -16.89 5.16
C GLY A 34 -7.77 -15.73 4.24
N PHE A 35 -7.39 -14.58 4.82
CA PHE A 35 -6.81 -13.47 4.07
C PHE A 35 -5.29 -13.58 3.99
N ILE A 36 -4.61 -13.74 5.13
CA ILE A 36 -3.16 -13.74 5.19
C ILE A 36 -2.68 -14.76 6.23
N PHE A 37 -1.68 -15.54 5.83
CA PHE A 37 -0.96 -16.48 6.68
C PHE A 37 0.52 -16.12 6.70
N GLN A 38 1.23 -16.49 7.76
CA GLN A 38 2.68 -16.47 7.72
C GLN A 38 3.18 -17.55 6.76
N SER A 39 4.09 -17.21 5.86
CA SER A 39 4.60 -18.19 4.91
C SER A 39 5.32 -19.32 5.62
N SER A 40 5.04 -20.54 5.18
CA SER A 40 5.63 -21.77 5.74
C SER A 40 5.36 -21.97 7.24
N GLU A 41 4.18 -21.62 7.73
CA GLU A 41 3.81 -21.63 9.15
C GLU A 41 4.03 -23.01 9.80
N ILE A 42 3.88 -24.10 9.05
CA ILE A 42 4.14 -25.47 9.53
C ILE A 42 5.62 -25.75 9.91
N TYR A 43 6.54 -24.86 9.52
CA TYR A 43 7.96 -24.86 9.85
C TYR A 43 8.35 -23.62 10.67
N ASP A 44 7.47 -23.15 11.56
CA ASP A 44 7.61 -21.94 12.38
C ASP A 44 7.66 -20.62 11.57
N GLY A 45 7.38 -20.69 10.29
CA GLY A 45 7.27 -19.56 9.40
C GLY A 45 8.60 -18.91 8.98
N LEU A 46 8.56 -18.13 7.90
CA LEU A 46 9.68 -17.29 7.48
C LEU A 46 9.35 -15.82 7.80
N SER A 47 10.26 -15.16 8.54
CA SER A 47 10.06 -13.78 8.97
C SER A 47 9.91 -12.82 7.77
N ALA A 48 8.90 -11.95 7.84
CA ALA A 48 8.59 -10.94 6.82
C ALA A 48 8.23 -11.50 5.44
N VAL A 49 7.72 -12.70 5.38
CA VAL A 49 7.15 -13.33 4.19
C VAL A 49 5.78 -13.87 4.54
N TYR A 50 4.79 -13.61 3.70
CA TYR A 50 3.40 -13.96 3.95
C TYR A 50 2.76 -14.57 2.72
N ASP A 51 1.84 -15.50 2.96
CA ASP A 51 0.99 -16.13 1.95
C ASP A 51 -0.41 -15.49 2.02
N TYR A 52 -1.02 -15.29 0.86
CA TYR A 52 -2.41 -14.84 0.77
C TYR A 52 -3.31 -16.06 0.64
N GLY A 53 -4.21 -16.24 1.60
CA GLY A 53 -5.22 -17.29 1.56
C GLY A 53 -6.30 -17.03 0.52
N GLN A 54 -7.32 -17.88 0.49
CA GLN A 54 -8.36 -17.85 -0.55
C GLN A 54 -9.06 -16.50 -0.69
N ASN A 55 -9.42 -15.84 0.44
CA ASN A 55 -10.05 -14.53 0.42
C ASN A 55 -9.02 -13.42 0.16
N GLY A 56 -7.81 -13.57 0.66
CA GLY A 56 -6.72 -12.63 0.42
C GLY A 56 -6.26 -12.60 -1.04
N ALA A 57 -6.12 -13.75 -1.67
CA ALA A 57 -5.72 -13.86 -3.07
C ALA A 57 -6.70 -13.16 -4.01
N GLU A 58 -8.02 -13.36 -3.79
CA GLU A 58 -9.05 -12.72 -4.60
C GLU A 58 -9.15 -11.20 -4.35
N LEU A 59 -9.07 -10.75 -3.09
CA LEU A 59 -9.04 -9.30 -2.79
C LEU A 59 -7.82 -8.65 -3.44
N LYS A 60 -6.65 -9.26 -3.31
CA LYS A 60 -5.39 -8.76 -3.90
C LYS A 60 -5.47 -8.68 -5.43
N LYS A 61 -6.01 -9.72 -6.06
CA LYS A 61 -6.27 -9.77 -7.51
C LYS A 61 -7.22 -8.65 -7.95
N ASN A 62 -8.33 -8.45 -7.24
CA ASN A 62 -9.31 -7.41 -7.57
C ASN A 62 -8.72 -6.00 -7.46
N ILE A 63 -7.90 -5.72 -6.43
CA ILE A 63 -7.19 -4.44 -6.29
C ILE A 63 -6.22 -4.22 -7.45
N ARG A 64 -5.40 -5.23 -7.79
CA ARG A 64 -4.46 -5.17 -8.90
C ARG A 64 -5.16 -4.97 -10.24
N GLU A 65 -6.25 -5.68 -10.50
CA GLU A 65 -7.03 -5.55 -11.72
C GLU A 65 -7.70 -4.17 -11.83
N TYR A 66 -8.19 -3.62 -10.72
CA TYR A 66 -8.73 -2.27 -10.69
C TYR A 66 -7.65 -1.23 -11.03
N TRP A 67 -6.44 -1.35 -10.43
CA TRP A 67 -5.33 -0.48 -10.77
C TRP A 67 -4.94 -0.60 -12.25
N TRP A 68 -4.83 -1.83 -12.77
CA TRP A 68 -4.45 -2.08 -14.16
C TRP A 68 -5.44 -1.47 -15.13
N LYS A 69 -6.73 -1.68 -14.90
CA LYS A 69 -7.78 -1.09 -15.75
C LYS A 69 -7.77 0.43 -15.66
N ALA A 70 -7.68 0.99 -14.47
CA ALA A 70 -7.64 2.44 -14.26
C ALA A 70 -6.40 3.08 -14.91
N MET A 71 -5.24 2.40 -14.88
CA MET A 71 -3.99 2.94 -15.40
C MET A 71 -3.82 2.68 -16.90
N VAL A 72 -4.08 1.48 -17.37
CA VAL A 72 -3.80 1.08 -18.77
C VAL A 72 -5.04 1.21 -19.66
N GLN A 73 -6.19 0.69 -19.21
CA GLN A 73 -7.38 0.66 -20.05
C GLN A 73 -8.05 2.04 -20.20
N MET A 74 -8.01 2.87 -19.16
CA MET A 74 -8.65 4.19 -19.16
C MET A 74 -7.80 5.30 -19.78
N HIS A 75 -6.54 5.01 -20.18
CA HIS A 75 -5.63 5.96 -20.82
C HIS A 75 -5.18 5.43 -22.18
N GLU A 76 -5.39 6.19 -23.25
CA GLU A 76 -5.02 5.79 -24.61
C GLU A 76 -3.50 5.77 -24.84
N ASN A 77 -2.75 6.50 -24.03
CA ASN A 77 -1.31 6.66 -24.13
C ASN A 77 -0.52 5.91 -23.04
N ILE A 78 -1.13 4.94 -22.36
CA ILE A 78 -0.42 4.07 -21.40
C ILE A 78 -0.56 2.62 -21.84
N VAL A 79 0.56 1.92 -21.88
CA VAL A 79 0.64 0.49 -22.23
C VAL A 79 1.26 -0.31 -21.10
N GLY A 80 0.97 -1.60 -21.05
CA GLY A 80 1.50 -2.49 -20.03
C GLY A 80 2.66 -3.32 -20.53
N ILE A 81 3.59 -3.67 -19.62
CA ILE A 81 4.61 -4.69 -19.84
C ILE A 81 4.66 -5.67 -18.67
N ASP A 82 5.28 -6.81 -18.89
CA ASP A 82 5.68 -7.77 -17.85
C ASP A 82 7.16 -8.12 -18.06
N SER A 83 8.04 -7.39 -17.37
CA SER A 83 9.48 -7.62 -17.46
C SER A 83 9.95 -8.70 -16.50
N ALA A 84 11.04 -9.40 -16.88
CA ALA A 84 11.62 -10.46 -16.07
C ALA A 84 12.07 -9.97 -14.69
N ILE A 85 11.98 -10.85 -13.68
CA ILE A 85 12.53 -10.60 -12.34
C ILE A 85 14.06 -10.60 -12.38
N PHE A 86 14.66 -11.59 -13.07
CA PHE A 86 16.09 -11.62 -13.31
C PHE A 86 16.44 -10.73 -14.50
N MET A 87 17.30 -9.78 -14.27
CA MET A 87 17.82 -8.87 -15.30
C MET A 87 19.36 -8.92 -15.29
N HIS A 88 19.96 -8.47 -16.38
CA HIS A 88 21.41 -8.39 -16.46
C HIS A 88 21.97 -7.57 -15.29
N PRO A 89 23.03 -8.02 -14.59
CA PRO A 89 23.54 -7.35 -13.39
C PRO A 89 23.90 -5.87 -13.59
N THR A 90 24.30 -5.49 -14.81
CA THR A 90 24.59 -4.10 -15.18
C THR A 90 23.37 -3.18 -15.02
N VAL A 91 22.14 -3.68 -15.11
CA VAL A 91 20.93 -2.88 -14.87
C VAL A 91 20.95 -2.31 -13.44
N TRP A 92 21.28 -3.13 -12.47
CA TRP A 92 21.34 -2.76 -11.06
C TRP A 92 22.57 -1.91 -10.71
N LYS A 93 23.64 -2.07 -11.47
CA LYS A 93 24.82 -1.20 -11.36
C LYS A 93 24.52 0.18 -11.94
N ALA A 94 23.89 0.25 -13.11
CA ALA A 94 23.51 1.50 -13.77
C ALA A 94 22.52 2.31 -12.91
N SER A 95 21.55 1.66 -12.30
CA SER A 95 20.57 2.30 -11.41
C SER A 95 21.12 2.62 -10.00
N GLY A 96 22.36 2.23 -9.68
CA GLY A 96 23.00 2.48 -8.38
C GLY A 96 22.60 1.51 -7.26
N HIS A 97 21.70 0.54 -7.50
CA HIS A 97 21.22 -0.38 -6.46
C HIS A 97 22.32 -1.27 -5.89
N VAL A 98 23.30 -1.68 -6.69
CA VAL A 98 24.42 -2.51 -6.21
C VAL A 98 25.28 -1.74 -5.21
N ASP A 99 25.52 -0.45 -5.47
CA ASP A 99 26.48 0.36 -4.73
C ASP A 99 25.85 1.16 -3.58
N ALA A 100 24.59 1.60 -3.72
CA ALA A 100 23.97 2.58 -2.82
C ALA A 100 22.67 2.12 -2.13
N PHE A 101 22.14 0.95 -2.46
CA PHE A 101 20.90 0.44 -1.85
C PHE A 101 21.19 -0.27 -0.53
N ASN A 102 21.64 0.52 0.46
CA ASN A 102 22.13 0.01 1.73
C ASN A 102 21.37 0.65 2.91
N ASP A 103 21.09 -0.16 3.94
CA ASP A 103 20.63 0.30 5.24
C ASP A 103 21.82 0.40 6.23
N PRO A 104 21.95 1.49 6.99
CA PRO A 104 22.91 1.58 8.08
C PRO A 104 22.43 0.77 9.28
N LEU A 105 23.10 -0.33 9.60
CA LEU A 105 22.73 -1.25 10.69
C LEU A 105 23.63 -1.12 11.89
N ILE A 106 23.05 -1.23 13.08
CA ILE A 106 23.73 -1.22 14.37
C ILE A 106 23.15 -2.31 15.27
N ASP A 107 24.01 -3.03 15.98
CA ASP A 107 23.59 -4.06 16.92
C ASP A 107 23.74 -3.56 18.36
N ASN A 108 22.80 -3.90 19.23
CA ASN A 108 22.98 -3.73 20.66
C ASN A 108 23.56 -5.04 21.24
N LYS A 109 24.72 -4.95 21.91
CA LYS A 109 25.46 -6.09 22.40
C LYS A 109 24.76 -6.85 23.54
N ASP A 110 23.93 -6.15 24.32
CA ASP A 110 23.26 -6.73 25.48
C ASP A 110 21.96 -7.45 25.06
N SER A 111 21.14 -6.81 24.24
CA SER A 111 19.90 -7.43 23.71
C SER A 111 20.15 -8.42 22.58
N LYS A 112 21.34 -8.40 21.95
CA LYS A 112 21.70 -9.14 20.72
C LYS A 112 20.73 -8.87 19.56
N LYS A 113 20.08 -7.71 19.56
CA LYS A 113 19.13 -7.30 18.52
C LYS A 113 19.75 -6.27 17.59
N ARG A 114 19.36 -6.37 16.33
CA ARG A 114 19.78 -5.49 15.25
C ARG A 114 18.74 -4.42 14.98
N TYR A 115 19.21 -3.21 14.70
CA TYR A 115 18.39 -2.04 14.44
C TYR A 115 18.93 -1.29 13.22
N ARG A 116 18.05 -0.56 12.54
CA ARG A 116 18.47 0.46 11.59
C ARG A 116 18.87 1.70 12.39
N ALA A 117 20.11 2.17 12.15
CA ALA A 117 20.66 3.32 12.86
C ALA A 117 19.89 4.63 12.51
N ASP A 118 19.48 4.78 11.25
CA ASP A 118 18.64 5.88 10.79
C ASP A 118 17.28 5.92 11.52
N VAL A 119 16.60 4.79 11.61
CA VAL A 119 15.30 4.69 12.30
C VAL A 119 15.44 5.02 13.80
N LEU A 120 16.52 4.60 14.47
CA LEU A 120 16.75 4.94 15.88
C LEU A 120 16.90 6.47 16.08
N ILE A 121 17.56 7.15 15.13
CA ILE A 121 17.74 8.60 15.18
C ILE A 121 16.40 9.31 14.90
N GLU A 122 15.65 8.86 13.88
CA GLU A 122 14.33 9.42 13.54
C GLU A 122 13.33 9.23 14.68
N GLU A 123 13.28 8.05 15.32
CA GLU A 123 12.43 7.80 16.50
C GLU A 123 12.84 8.69 17.69
N HIS A 124 14.13 9.03 17.82
CA HIS A 124 14.58 9.95 18.84
C HIS A 124 14.10 11.40 18.56
N ILE A 125 14.20 11.84 17.30
CA ILE A 125 13.68 13.13 16.87
C ILE A 125 12.17 13.19 17.10
N ALA A 126 11.41 12.18 16.71
CA ALA A 126 9.97 12.11 16.93
C ALA A 126 9.58 12.22 18.41
N LYS A 127 10.38 11.65 19.32
CA LYS A 127 10.18 11.83 20.77
C LYS A 127 10.40 13.28 21.23
N ILE A 128 11.28 14.02 20.60
CA ILE A 128 11.49 15.44 20.90
C ILE A 128 10.32 16.27 20.35
N GLU A 129 9.85 15.95 19.14
CA GLU A 129 8.66 16.58 18.54
C GLU A 129 7.40 16.35 19.39
N ASP A 130 7.22 15.14 19.93
CA ASP A 130 6.13 14.84 20.87
C ASP A 130 6.20 15.68 22.15
N LYS A 131 7.40 16.01 22.63
CA LYS A 131 7.56 16.95 23.75
C LYS A 131 7.10 18.36 23.37
N ILE A 132 7.45 18.83 22.16
CA ILE A 132 6.98 20.12 21.65
C ILE A 132 5.45 20.13 21.58
N TYR A 133 4.86 19.08 20.99
CA TYR A 133 3.42 18.94 20.90
C TYR A 133 2.74 19.00 22.28
N LYS A 134 3.26 18.26 23.25
CA LYS A 134 2.73 18.27 24.63
C LYS A 134 2.84 19.64 25.32
N GLU A 135 3.89 20.41 25.09
CA GLU A 135 4.02 21.77 25.62
C GLU A 135 3.00 22.74 24.97
N VAL A 136 2.79 22.61 23.65
CA VAL A 136 1.76 23.38 22.91
C VAL A 136 0.35 23.04 23.43
N GLU A 137 0.02 21.77 23.59
CA GLU A 137 -1.29 21.34 24.08
C GLU A 137 -1.55 21.77 25.54
N LYS A 138 -0.53 21.78 26.39
CA LYS A 138 -0.63 22.34 27.76
C LYS A 138 -0.91 23.83 27.71
N ALA A 139 -0.26 24.58 26.84
CA ALA A 139 -0.46 26.02 26.70
C ALA A 139 -1.87 26.34 26.14
N LYS A 140 -2.35 25.61 25.16
CA LYS A 140 -3.73 25.74 24.65
C LYS A 140 -4.80 25.59 25.74
N LYS A 141 -4.59 24.63 26.64
CA LYS A 141 -5.51 24.41 27.77
C LYS A 141 -5.45 25.52 28.85
N ARG A 142 -4.38 26.30 28.87
CA ARG A 142 -4.11 27.31 29.93
C ARG A 142 -4.50 28.73 29.53
N PHE A 143 -4.50 29.04 28.21
CA PHE A 143 -4.72 30.38 27.69
C PHE A 143 -5.94 30.42 26.78
N GLU A 144 -6.92 31.30 27.08
CA GLU A 144 -8.17 31.42 26.30
C GLU A 144 -7.96 31.95 24.87
N ASN A 145 -6.95 32.82 24.66
CA ASN A 145 -6.59 33.37 23.36
C ASN A 145 -5.18 32.90 22.96
N PHE A 146 -5.03 31.60 22.70
CA PHE A 146 -3.74 30.98 22.41
C PHE A 146 -3.36 31.13 20.95
N ASP A 147 -2.28 31.86 20.67
CA ASP A 147 -1.61 31.89 19.34
C ASP A 147 -0.48 30.86 19.32
N GLU A 148 -0.73 29.75 18.64
CA GLU A 148 0.23 28.65 18.54
C GLU A 148 1.50 29.06 17.81
N GLN A 149 1.40 29.86 16.73
CA GLN A 149 2.55 30.28 15.95
C GLN A 149 3.47 31.18 16.75
N MET A 150 2.89 32.17 17.46
CA MET A 150 3.62 33.03 18.36
C MET A 150 4.27 32.23 19.50
N PHE A 151 3.53 31.31 20.11
CA PHE A 151 4.05 30.46 21.18
C PHE A 151 5.22 29.58 20.73
N ARG A 152 5.16 28.97 19.55
CA ARG A 152 6.25 28.15 18.98
C ARG A 152 7.51 28.96 18.70
N THR A 153 7.38 30.24 18.36
CA THR A 153 8.50 31.11 18.00
C THR A 153 9.08 31.90 19.21
N THR A 154 8.39 31.94 20.34
CA THR A 154 8.83 32.72 21.51
C THR A 154 9.12 31.88 22.76
N ASN A 155 8.60 30.64 22.82
CA ASN A 155 8.82 29.81 24.00
C ASN A 155 10.23 29.21 24.00
N THR A 156 11.06 29.58 24.96
CA THR A 156 12.47 29.18 25.09
C THR A 156 12.66 27.64 24.99
N ARG A 157 11.82 26.88 25.69
CA ARG A 157 11.92 25.40 25.70
C ARG A 157 11.62 24.78 24.34
N ILE A 158 10.63 25.32 23.60
CA ILE A 158 10.32 24.88 22.25
C ILE A 158 11.47 25.21 21.30
N LEU A 159 12.03 26.43 21.41
CA LEU A 159 13.18 26.84 20.59
C LEU A 159 14.42 25.96 20.86
N GLU A 160 14.69 25.60 22.12
CA GLU A 160 15.75 24.63 22.44
C GLU A 160 15.52 23.26 21.80
N TYR A 161 14.29 22.75 21.86
CA TYR A 161 13.95 21.47 21.19
C TYR A 161 14.08 21.56 19.66
N GLN A 162 13.61 22.65 19.04
CA GLN A 162 13.76 22.87 17.60
C GLN A 162 15.22 22.98 17.18
N THR A 163 16.02 23.72 17.94
CA THR A 163 17.47 23.83 17.70
C THR A 163 18.12 22.45 17.74
N LYS A 164 17.82 21.66 18.77
CA LYS A 164 18.34 20.28 18.89
C LYS A 164 17.91 19.39 17.73
N ILE A 165 16.65 19.44 17.31
CA ILE A 165 16.16 18.69 16.13
C ILE A 165 16.93 19.11 14.87
N ASN A 166 17.10 20.41 14.63
CA ASN A 166 17.81 20.93 13.46
C ASN A 166 19.28 20.52 13.45
N GLU A 167 19.92 20.51 14.60
CA GLU A 167 21.32 20.09 14.76
C GLU A 167 21.50 18.61 14.46
N ILE A 168 20.64 17.74 15.03
CA ILE A 168 20.64 16.31 14.76
C ILE A 168 20.38 16.05 13.29
N ASN A 169 19.36 16.66 12.69
CA ASN A 169 19.01 16.50 11.29
C ASN A 169 20.15 16.94 10.36
N SER A 170 20.78 18.07 10.65
CA SER A 170 21.91 18.57 9.84
C SER A 170 23.11 17.62 9.87
N ARG A 171 23.52 17.19 11.07
CA ARG A 171 24.62 16.22 11.23
C ARG A 171 24.30 14.90 10.56
N PHE A 172 23.10 14.38 10.77
CA PHE A 172 22.66 13.11 10.22
C PHE A 172 22.59 13.15 8.69
N LYS A 173 22.05 14.23 8.11
CA LYS A 173 22.02 14.45 6.67
C LYS A 173 23.42 14.47 6.07
N THR A 174 24.37 15.18 6.70
CA THR A 174 25.77 15.23 6.26
C THR A 174 26.42 13.87 6.33
N ALA A 175 26.26 13.15 7.47
CA ALA A 175 26.82 11.82 7.67
C ALA A 175 26.32 10.81 6.63
N LEU A 176 25.03 10.83 6.28
CA LEU A 176 24.48 9.96 5.24
C LEU A 176 25.00 10.31 3.84
N ASN A 177 25.09 11.60 3.51
CA ASN A 177 25.58 12.05 2.19
C ASN A 177 27.06 11.68 1.98
N ASP A 178 27.86 11.77 3.03
CA ASP A 178 29.30 11.49 3.00
C ASP A 178 29.60 10.00 3.28
N ASN A 179 28.55 9.17 3.42
CA ASN A 179 28.66 7.77 3.83
C ASN A 179 29.50 7.57 5.10
N ASN A 180 29.43 8.52 6.02
CA ASN A 180 30.20 8.52 7.27
C ASN A 180 29.48 7.77 8.38
N LEU A 181 29.60 6.43 8.37
CA LEU A 181 28.95 5.55 9.35
C LEU A 181 29.45 5.76 10.79
N THR A 182 30.67 6.26 10.96
CA THR A 182 31.23 6.60 12.27
C THR A 182 30.47 7.78 12.88
N GLU A 183 30.15 8.80 12.08
CA GLU A 183 29.35 9.94 12.53
C GLU A 183 27.91 9.52 12.82
N VAL A 184 27.31 8.62 12.03
CA VAL A 184 25.97 8.07 12.34
C VAL A 184 25.96 7.39 13.71
N LYS A 185 27.00 6.62 14.04
CA LYS A 185 27.16 6.04 15.38
C LYS A 185 27.32 7.13 16.45
N GLN A 186 28.15 8.15 16.17
CA GLN A 186 28.42 9.22 17.11
C GLN A 186 27.13 9.99 17.46
N ILE A 187 26.25 10.24 16.49
CA ILE A 187 24.94 10.85 16.74
C ILE A 187 24.11 10.00 17.72
N ILE A 188 24.10 8.66 17.56
CA ILE A 188 23.38 7.75 18.46
C ILE A 188 23.93 7.84 19.90
N VAL A 189 25.25 7.96 20.03
CA VAL A 189 25.95 8.11 21.33
C VAL A 189 25.66 9.46 21.95
N ASP A 190 25.81 10.56 21.21
CA ASP A 190 25.61 11.94 21.68
C ASP A 190 24.15 12.21 22.06
N CYS A 191 23.21 11.63 21.33
CA CYS A 191 21.79 11.70 21.64
C CYS A 191 21.38 10.75 22.77
N GLU A 192 22.32 10.00 23.34
CA GLU A 192 22.07 9.04 24.41
C GLU A 192 20.95 8.03 24.09
N ILE A 193 20.85 7.62 22.81
CA ILE A 193 19.80 6.70 22.37
C ILE A 193 20.00 5.32 23.01
N VAL A 194 18.98 4.85 23.70
CA VAL A 194 18.98 3.55 24.38
C VAL A 194 18.29 2.50 23.52
N CYS A 195 18.73 1.26 23.66
CA CYS A 195 18.09 0.11 23.04
C CYS A 195 16.64 -0.05 23.54
N PRO A 196 15.63 -0.14 22.67
CA PRO A 196 14.24 -0.30 23.07
C PRO A 196 13.93 -1.54 23.92
N ILE A 197 14.78 -2.58 23.82
CA ILE A 197 14.58 -3.84 24.53
C ILE A 197 15.38 -3.89 25.83
N SER A 198 16.70 -3.65 25.77
CA SER A 198 17.57 -3.76 26.95
C SER A 198 17.67 -2.48 27.76
N GLY A 199 17.28 -1.33 27.24
CA GLY A 199 17.47 -0.03 27.87
C GLY A 199 18.93 0.44 27.93
N THR A 200 19.88 -0.32 27.39
CA THR A 200 21.32 -0.02 27.44
C THR A 200 21.78 0.77 26.20
N ARG A 201 22.97 1.38 26.29
CA ARG A 201 23.64 2.12 25.19
C ARG A 201 24.82 1.35 24.62
N ASN A 202 24.90 0.06 24.82
CA ASN A 202 26.04 -0.77 24.41
C ASN A 202 25.94 -1.15 22.93
N TRP A 203 26.22 -0.17 22.06
CA TRP A 203 26.10 -0.30 20.61
C TRP A 203 27.40 -0.78 19.95
N THR A 204 27.27 -1.54 18.86
CA THR A 204 28.38 -1.88 17.95
C THR A 204 28.70 -0.69 17.04
N ASP A 205 29.64 -0.88 16.12
CA ASP A 205 29.79 0.05 15.00
C ASP A 205 28.62 -0.11 14.01
N VAL A 206 28.31 0.98 13.31
CA VAL A 206 27.32 0.98 12.21
C VAL A 206 27.97 0.31 11.00
N ARG A 207 27.22 -0.58 10.33
CA ARG A 207 27.66 -1.26 9.10
C ARG A 207 26.59 -1.08 8.02
N GLN A 208 27.03 -0.92 6.79
CA GLN A 208 26.10 -0.97 5.67
C GLN A 208 25.65 -2.40 5.39
N PHE A 209 24.39 -2.51 5.05
CA PHE A 209 23.79 -3.78 4.65
C PHE A 209 23.03 -3.57 3.34
N ASN A 210 23.48 -4.23 2.28
CA ASN A 210 22.81 -4.15 0.98
C ASN A 210 21.50 -4.94 1.01
N LEU A 211 20.43 -4.28 0.54
CA LEU A 211 19.07 -4.84 0.53
C LEU A 211 18.81 -5.73 -0.69
N MET A 212 19.75 -5.88 -1.63
CA MET A 212 19.60 -6.75 -2.77
C MET A 212 19.72 -8.21 -2.39
N PHE A 213 18.75 -9.04 -2.78
CA PHE A 213 18.94 -10.47 -2.82
C PHE A 213 19.75 -10.87 -4.05
N SER A 214 20.75 -11.72 -3.87
CA SER A 214 21.56 -12.26 -4.96
C SER A 214 21.51 -13.78 -5.01
N THR A 215 21.69 -14.33 -6.21
CA THR A 215 21.88 -15.75 -6.47
C THR A 215 22.90 -15.93 -7.59
N SER A 216 23.30 -17.17 -7.88
CA SER A 216 24.22 -17.47 -8.96
C SER A 216 23.51 -18.24 -10.10
N ILE A 217 23.85 -17.90 -11.33
CA ILE A 217 23.46 -18.65 -12.53
C ILE A 217 24.70 -19.27 -13.15
N GLY A 218 24.72 -20.59 -13.31
CA GLY A 218 25.82 -21.35 -13.91
C GLY A 218 25.68 -22.84 -13.63
N SER A 219 26.35 -23.67 -14.40
CA SER A 219 26.27 -25.13 -14.31
C SER A 219 27.33 -25.74 -13.37
N VAL A 220 28.29 -24.96 -12.89
CA VAL A 220 29.39 -25.43 -12.02
C VAL A 220 29.41 -24.59 -10.76
N ASP A 221 29.46 -25.24 -9.60
CA ASP A 221 29.60 -24.56 -8.31
C ASP A 221 30.90 -23.73 -8.26
N GLY A 222 30.76 -22.43 -7.99
CA GLY A 222 31.88 -21.50 -7.87
C GLY A 222 32.23 -20.71 -9.16
N GLU A 223 31.71 -21.06 -10.34
CA GLU A 223 31.92 -20.34 -11.61
C GLU A 223 30.67 -19.57 -12.08
N GLY A 224 29.60 -19.52 -11.30
CA GLY A 224 28.34 -18.90 -11.69
C GLY A 224 28.40 -17.36 -11.69
N SER A 225 27.73 -16.75 -12.66
CA SER A 225 27.50 -15.31 -12.69
C SER A 225 26.52 -14.88 -11.60
N THR A 226 26.86 -13.87 -10.81
CA THR A 226 25.95 -13.29 -9.82
C THR A 226 24.81 -12.55 -10.53
N VAL A 227 23.58 -12.89 -10.16
CA VAL A 227 22.36 -12.18 -10.56
C VAL A 227 21.58 -11.77 -9.33
N TYR A 228 20.67 -10.81 -9.49
CA TYR A 228 19.89 -10.25 -8.39
C TYR A 228 18.41 -10.43 -8.62
N LEU A 229 17.67 -10.64 -7.53
CA LEU A 229 16.22 -10.47 -7.54
C LEU A 229 15.92 -8.97 -7.58
N ARG A 230 15.05 -8.52 -8.47
CA ARG A 230 14.73 -7.09 -8.62
C ARG A 230 14.17 -6.50 -7.33
N PRO A 231 14.72 -5.37 -6.82
CA PRO A 231 14.21 -4.69 -5.63
C PRO A 231 13.06 -3.73 -5.95
N GLU A 232 12.81 -3.47 -7.25
CA GLU A 232 11.75 -2.62 -7.78
C GLU A 232 11.38 -3.03 -9.20
N THR A 233 10.24 -2.57 -9.68
CA THR A 233 9.76 -2.85 -11.05
C THR A 233 10.16 -1.79 -12.08
N ALA A 234 10.59 -0.58 -11.65
CA ALA A 234 10.94 0.56 -12.52
C ALA A 234 11.99 0.23 -13.57
N GLN A 235 13.08 -0.42 -13.18
CA GLN A 235 14.21 -0.65 -14.08
C GLN A 235 13.86 -1.52 -15.29
N GLY A 236 12.92 -2.46 -15.09
CA GLY A 236 12.38 -3.26 -16.19
C GLY A 236 11.66 -2.42 -17.24
N ILE A 237 11.04 -1.31 -16.82
CA ILE A 237 10.39 -0.36 -17.73
C ILE A 237 11.44 0.44 -18.50
N PHE A 238 12.46 0.98 -17.83
CA PHE A 238 13.48 1.80 -18.46
C PHE A 238 14.29 1.04 -19.52
N VAL A 239 14.72 -0.19 -19.22
CA VAL A 239 15.49 -1.00 -20.18
C VAL A 239 14.65 -1.44 -21.39
N ASN A 240 13.33 -1.45 -21.28
CA ASN A 240 12.39 -1.78 -22.36
C ASN A 240 11.78 -0.54 -23.04
N TYR A 241 12.16 0.68 -22.64
CA TYR A 241 11.60 1.91 -23.17
C TYR A 241 11.56 1.94 -24.71
N LEU A 242 12.72 1.72 -25.39
CA LEU A 242 12.77 1.73 -26.85
C LEU A 242 12.00 0.59 -27.50
N ASN A 243 11.98 -0.59 -26.88
CA ASN A 243 11.22 -1.72 -27.41
C ASN A 243 9.72 -1.38 -27.46
N VAL A 244 9.21 -0.85 -26.35
CA VAL A 244 7.79 -0.45 -26.23
C VAL A 244 7.48 0.73 -27.13
N GLN A 245 8.32 1.78 -27.11
CA GLN A 245 8.13 2.99 -27.90
C GLN A 245 8.03 2.65 -29.42
N LYS A 246 8.93 1.80 -29.92
CA LYS A 246 8.98 1.43 -31.35
C LYS A 246 7.86 0.48 -31.76
N THR A 247 7.66 -0.58 -31.00
CA THR A 247 6.65 -1.61 -31.33
C THR A 247 5.23 -1.09 -31.17
N GLY A 248 4.99 -0.27 -30.14
CA GLY A 248 3.71 0.41 -29.89
C GLY A 248 3.52 1.69 -30.71
N ARG A 249 4.55 2.17 -31.43
CA ARG A 249 4.56 3.47 -32.12
C ARG A 249 4.14 4.61 -31.21
N MET A 250 4.59 4.52 -29.95
CA MET A 250 4.18 5.47 -28.90
C MET A 250 4.78 6.85 -29.15
N LYS A 251 3.96 7.88 -28.95
CA LYS A 251 4.37 9.28 -29.02
C LYS A 251 4.38 9.88 -27.61
N ILE A 252 5.37 10.70 -27.32
CA ILE A 252 5.44 11.46 -26.07
C ILE A 252 4.32 12.51 -26.03
N PRO A 253 3.56 12.66 -24.92
CA PRO A 253 3.71 11.90 -23.66
C PRO A 253 3.06 10.53 -23.69
N PHE A 254 3.74 9.51 -23.13
CA PHE A 254 3.16 8.18 -22.96
C PHE A 254 3.70 7.47 -21.72
N GLY A 255 2.96 6.52 -21.21
CA GLY A 255 3.32 5.74 -20.03
C GLY A 255 3.55 4.26 -20.32
N ILE A 256 4.39 3.64 -19.51
CA ILE A 256 4.58 2.19 -19.46
C ILE A 256 4.28 1.75 -18.02
N ALA A 257 3.30 0.85 -17.88
CA ALA A 257 2.83 0.33 -16.61
C ALA A 257 3.27 -1.13 -16.41
N GLN A 258 3.56 -1.49 -15.17
CA GLN A 258 3.90 -2.86 -14.78
C GLN A 258 3.37 -3.17 -13.40
N THR A 259 2.93 -4.42 -13.20
CA THR A 259 2.69 -4.99 -11.88
C THR A 259 3.62 -6.18 -11.69
N GLY A 260 4.10 -6.42 -10.48
CA GLY A 260 4.91 -7.61 -10.24
C GLY A 260 5.64 -7.62 -8.91
N LYS A 261 6.21 -8.77 -8.62
CA LYS A 261 7.01 -9.02 -7.41
C LYS A 261 8.31 -8.22 -7.43
N ALA A 262 8.66 -7.69 -6.26
CA ALA A 262 9.94 -7.10 -5.93
C ALA A 262 10.44 -7.68 -4.59
N PHE A 263 11.75 -7.60 -4.36
CA PHE A 263 12.42 -8.31 -3.28
C PHE A 263 13.42 -7.39 -2.59
N ARG A 264 13.28 -7.25 -1.27
CA ARG A 264 14.23 -6.47 -0.46
C ARG A 264 14.61 -7.26 0.78
N ASN A 265 15.88 -7.47 1.02
CA ASN A 265 16.38 -8.21 2.18
C ASN A 265 16.21 -7.37 3.46
N GLU A 266 14.98 -7.07 3.80
CA GLU A 266 14.61 -6.29 4.99
C GLU A 266 15.04 -7.00 6.27
N ILE A 267 15.82 -6.32 7.09
CA ILE A 267 16.31 -6.87 8.36
C ILE A 267 15.35 -6.59 9.50
N VAL A 268 14.73 -5.41 9.49
CA VAL A 268 13.74 -5.00 10.48
C VAL A 268 12.37 -5.01 9.84
N ALA A 269 11.80 -6.20 9.67
CA ALA A 269 10.42 -6.34 9.25
C ALA A 269 9.49 -6.04 10.43
N ARG A 270 8.63 -5.06 10.27
CA ARG A 270 7.63 -4.64 11.27
C ARG A 270 6.29 -4.38 10.60
N GLN A 271 5.23 -4.38 11.39
CA GLN A 271 3.90 -3.94 10.96
C GLN A 271 3.24 -4.86 9.92
N PHE A 272 3.39 -6.19 10.12
CA PHE A 272 2.71 -7.19 9.28
C PHE A 272 3.11 -7.05 7.80
N ILE A 273 2.17 -7.04 6.87
CA ILE A 273 2.42 -6.93 5.43
C ILE A 273 2.80 -5.51 4.97
N PHE A 274 2.95 -4.53 5.87
CA PHE A 274 3.39 -3.19 5.51
C PHE A 274 4.85 -3.16 5.03
N ARG A 275 5.71 -4.02 5.62
CA ARG A 275 7.12 -4.15 5.23
C ARG A 275 7.53 -5.62 5.18
N MET A 276 7.72 -6.11 3.97
CA MET A 276 8.02 -7.51 3.66
C MET A 276 9.31 -7.65 2.87
N ARG A 277 9.87 -8.86 2.84
CA ARG A 277 11.03 -9.22 2.00
C ARG A 277 10.66 -9.50 0.55
N GLU A 278 9.46 -10.00 0.34
CA GLU A 278 8.83 -10.25 -0.95
C GLU A 278 7.49 -9.51 -0.98
N PHE A 279 7.31 -8.60 -1.92
CA PHE A 279 6.13 -7.75 -2.03
C PHE A 279 5.78 -7.50 -3.49
N GLU A 280 4.67 -6.86 -3.75
CA GLU A 280 4.22 -6.57 -5.12
C GLU A 280 4.04 -5.06 -5.31
N GLN A 281 4.62 -4.54 -6.40
CA GLN A 281 4.46 -3.15 -6.83
C GLN A 281 3.53 -3.07 -8.05
N MET A 282 2.80 -1.97 -8.11
CA MET A 282 2.05 -1.52 -9.28
C MET A 282 2.61 -0.15 -9.65
N GLU A 283 3.30 -0.08 -10.78
CA GLU A 283 4.17 1.04 -11.12
C GLU A 283 3.95 1.50 -12.56
N MET A 284 3.98 2.80 -12.78
CA MET A 284 3.90 3.42 -14.08
C MET A 284 4.98 4.49 -14.22
N GLN A 285 5.73 4.44 -15.32
CA GLN A 285 6.71 5.44 -15.73
C GLN A 285 6.16 6.20 -16.92
N PHE A 286 5.91 7.51 -16.73
CA PHE A 286 5.33 8.38 -17.74
C PHE A 286 6.40 9.24 -18.37
N PHE A 287 6.67 9.00 -19.66
CA PHE A 287 7.72 9.67 -20.44
C PHE A 287 7.19 10.97 -21.04
N VAL A 288 7.88 12.06 -20.77
CA VAL A 288 7.46 13.42 -21.15
C VAL A 288 8.58 14.21 -21.80
N LYS A 289 8.23 15.28 -22.52
CA LYS A 289 9.20 16.22 -23.08
C LYS A 289 9.88 16.98 -21.93
N PRO A 290 11.23 17.12 -21.94
CA PRO A 290 11.92 17.94 -20.94
C PRO A 290 11.34 19.36 -20.84
N GLY A 291 11.14 19.82 -19.60
CA GLY A 291 10.51 21.11 -19.29
C GLY A 291 8.97 21.03 -19.14
N THR A 292 8.35 19.86 -19.36
CA THR A 292 6.90 19.66 -19.12
C THR A 292 6.62 18.73 -17.93
N GLU A 293 7.66 18.21 -17.30
CA GLU A 293 7.58 17.21 -16.24
C GLU A 293 6.78 17.69 -15.01
N MET A 294 6.90 18.97 -14.64
CA MET A 294 6.18 19.50 -13.48
C MET A 294 4.66 19.59 -13.72
N HIS A 295 4.26 19.89 -14.95
CA HIS A 295 2.83 19.83 -15.33
C HIS A 295 2.26 18.41 -15.16
N TRP A 296 2.99 17.40 -15.66
CA TRP A 296 2.58 16.00 -15.56
C TRP A 296 2.69 15.45 -14.14
N TYR A 297 3.64 15.93 -13.36
CA TYR A 297 3.75 15.61 -11.93
C TYR A 297 2.49 16.03 -11.16
N GLU A 298 2.03 17.27 -11.32
CA GLU A 298 0.80 17.75 -10.66
C GLU A 298 -0.45 17.05 -11.20
N TYR A 299 -0.49 16.74 -12.50
CA TYR A 299 -1.56 15.93 -13.07
C TYR A 299 -1.65 14.57 -12.39
N TRP A 300 -0.53 13.85 -12.28
CA TRP A 300 -0.51 12.53 -11.68
C TRP A 300 -0.78 12.57 -10.17
N LYS A 301 -0.31 13.55 -9.44
CA LYS A 301 -0.70 13.75 -8.02
C LYS A 301 -2.23 13.78 -7.88
N THR A 302 -2.89 14.60 -8.68
CA THR A 302 -4.35 14.74 -8.65
C THR A 302 -5.07 13.46 -9.09
N ALA A 303 -4.64 12.85 -10.19
CA ALA A 303 -5.25 11.64 -10.73
C ALA A 303 -5.11 10.44 -9.76
N ARG A 304 -3.94 10.29 -9.14
CA ARG A 304 -3.71 9.20 -8.19
C ARG A 304 -4.49 9.36 -6.90
N LEU A 305 -4.56 10.58 -6.34
CA LEU A 305 -5.39 10.83 -5.16
C LEU A 305 -6.87 10.57 -5.44
N LYS A 306 -7.38 11.01 -6.61
CA LYS A 306 -8.76 10.72 -7.04
C LYS A 306 -9.02 9.21 -7.14
N TRP A 307 -8.05 8.45 -7.68
CA TRP A 307 -8.14 7.00 -7.73
C TRP A 307 -8.21 6.37 -6.33
N HIS A 308 -7.39 6.81 -5.39
CA HIS A 308 -7.47 6.34 -4.00
C HIS A 308 -8.82 6.68 -3.35
N HIS A 309 -9.35 7.88 -3.56
CA HIS A 309 -10.65 8.27 -3.03
C HIS A 309 -11.80 7.42 -3.58
N SER A 310 -11.68 6.90 -4.80
CA SER A 310 -12.70 6.04 -5.42
C SER A 310 -12.95 4.73 -4.68
N PHE A 311 -11.99 4.28 -3.87
CA PHE A 311 -12.17 3.12 -2.97
C PHE A 311 -13.21 3.38 -1.88
N GLY A 312 -13.49 4.64 -1.54
CA GLY A 312 -14.44 4.98 -0.47
C GLY A 312 -13.93 4.65 0.94
N LEU A 313 -12.62 4.63 1.15
CA LEU A 313 -11.99 4.33 2.44
C LEU A 313 -11.91 5.56 3.37
N GLY A 314 -12.60 6.66 3.03
CA GLY A 314 -12.58 7.95 3.74
C GLY A 314 -11.50 8.89 3.22
N GLU A 315 -11.91 10.04 2.70
CA GLU A 315 -11.00 11.02 2.09
C GLU A 315 -10.00 11.60 3.12
N THR A 316 -10.41 11.75 4.37
CA THR A 316 -9.57 12.26 5.46
C THR A 316 -8.45 11.29 5.88
N ASN A 317 -8.52 10.04 5.43
CA ASN A 317 -7.48 9.04 5.69
C ASN A 317 -6.26 9.20 4.76
N TYR A 318 -6.30 10.14 3.81
CA TYR A 318 -5.22 10.42 2.88
C TYR A 318 -4.69 11.82 3.05
N LYS A 319 -3.39 11.99 2.84
CA LYS A 319 -2.74 13.31 2.72
C LYS A 319 -1.51 13.21 1.84
N PHE A 320 -1.09 14.34 1.28
CA PHE A 320 0.22 14.45 0.65
C PHE A 320 1.32 14.72 1.68
N HIS A 321 2.46 14.14 1.43
CA HIS A 321 3.73 14.42 2.10
C HIS A 321 4.78 14.77 1.03
N ASP A 322 5.04 16.05 0.82
CA ASP A 322 6.07 16.49 -0.12
C ASP A 322 7.47 16.28 0.49
N HIS A 323 8.39 15.71 -0.29
CA HIS A 323 9.73 15.45 0.17
C HIS A 323 10.59 16.73 0.18
N ILE A 324 11.07 17.11 1.36
CA ILE A 324 11.99 18.24 1.53
C ILE A 324 13.38 17.88 0.98
N LYS A 325 13.81 16.62 1.14
CA LYS A 325 15.06 16.09 0.62
C LYS A 325 14.75 15.20 -0.58
N LEU A 326 15.07 15.70 -1.76
CA LEU A 326 14.90 14.93 -2.98
C LEU A 326 16.05 13.93 -3.17
N ALA A 327 15.74 12.79 -3.77
CA ALA A 327 16.75 11.89 -4.29
C ALA A 327 17.52 12.57 -5.44
N HIS A 328 18.76 12.17 -5.66
CA HIS A 328 19.65 12.80 -6.66
C HIS A 328 19.13 12.74 -8.10
N TYR A 329 18.18 11.87 -8.37
CA TYR A 329 17.54 11.68 -9.67
C TYR A 329 16.20 12.45 -9.82
N ALA A 330 15.69 13.09 -8.76
CA ALA A 330 14.39 13.73 -8.77
C ALA A 330 14.49 15.25 -8.60
N ASN A 331 13.63 15.98 -9.30
CA ASN A 331 13.41 17.42 -9.08
C ASN A 331 12.11 17.74 -8.35
N ALA A 332 11.23 16.76 -8.18
CA ALA A 332 10.06 16.80 -7.30
C ALA A 332 9.69 15.39 -6.83
N ALA A 333 9.22 15.27 -5.60
CA ALA A 333 8.74 14.01 -5.04
C ALA A 333 7.68 14.28 -3.97
N ALA A 334 6.62 13.49 -3.96
CA ALA A 334 5.61 13.46 -2.91
C ALA A 334 5.09 12.04 -2.70
N ASP A 335 4.69 11.75 -1.46
CA ASP A 335 3.96 10.54 -1.15
C ASP A 335 2.49 10.88 -0.92
N ILE A 336 1.60 9.99 -1.37
CA ILE A 336 0.27 9.86 -0.80
C ILE A 336 0.41 8.97 0.42
N GLU A 337 0.25 9.54 1.60
CA GLU A 337 0.20 8.80 2.87
C GLU A 337 -1.24 8.39 3.21
N PHE A 338 -1.37 7.24 3.87
CA PHE A 338 -2.63 6.73 4.40
C PHE A 338 -2.56 6.59 5.93
N GLN A 339 -3.70 6.82 6.61
CA GLN A 339 -3.85 6.66 8.06
C GLN A 339 -4.02 5.17 8.39
N PHE A 340 -2.90 4.47 8.59
CA PHE A 340 -2.88 3.10 9.13
C PHE A 340 -3.16 3.11 10.65
N PRO A 341 -3.44 1.95 11.26
CA PRO A 341 -3.60 1.86 12.73
C PRO A 341 -2.38 2.35 13.53
N PHE A 342 -1.22 2.37 12.91
CA PHE A 342 0.05 2.86 13.48
C PHE A 342 0.48 4.25 12.95
N GLY A 343 -0.46 5.02 12.44
CA GLY A 343 -0.25 6.40 11.98
C GLY A 343 -0.16 6.56 10.46
N PHE A 344 0.00 7.80 10.01
CA PHE A 344 0.19 8.10 8.60
C PHE A 344 1.51 7.52 8.09
N LYS A 345 1.45 6.79 6.98
CA LYS A 345 2.60 6.20 6.31
C LYS A 345 2.39 6.20 4.80
N GLU A 346 3.50 6.22 4.09
CA GLU A 346 3.57 6.14 2.64
C GLU A 346 2.76 4.97 2.08
N LEU A 347 1.87 5.27 1.13
CA LEU A 347 1.08 4.31 0.38
C LEU A 347 1.48 4.29 -1.09
N GLU A 348 1.66 5.46 -1.71
CA GLU A 348 2.05 5.63 -3.11
C GLU A 348 3.03 6.79 -3.26
N GLY A 349 4.17 6.56 -3.92
CA GLY A 349 5.14 7.59 -4.28
C GLY A 349 4.84 8.17 -5.67
N ILE A 350 4.99 9.49 -5.82
CA ILE A 350 4.89 10.20 -7.09
C ILE A 350 6.15 11.05 -7.24
N HIS A 351 6.95 10.77 -8.28
CA HIS A 351 8.27 11.36 -8.43
C HIS A 351 8.47 11.92 -9.84
N SER A 352 9.03 13.11 -9.95
CA SER A 352 9.62 13.61 -11.20
C SER A 352 11.10 13.24 -11.21
N ARG A 353 11.46 12.19 -11.97
CA ARG A 353 12.78 11.53 -11.98
C ARG A 353 13.76 12.14 -12.98
N THR A 354 13.36 13.16 -13.72
CA THR A 354 14.14 13.75 -14.82
C THR A 354 14.51 12.71 -15.89
N ASP A 355 15.68 12.80 -16.52
CA ASP A 355 16.21 11.85 -17.49
C ASP A 355 17.27 10.90 -16.89
N PHE A 356 17.41 10.89 -15.57
CA PHE A 356 18.50 10.22 -14.86
C PHE A 356 18.61 8.74 -15.24
N ASP A 357 17.55 7.96 -15.08
CA ASP A 357 17.57 6.51 -15.32
C ASP A 357 17.91 6.17 -16.76
N LEU A 358 17.28 6.85 -17.72
CA LEU A 358 17.56 6.62 -19.15
C LEU A 358 18.99 6.98 -19.51
N LYS A 359 19.53 8.08 -18.99
CA LYS A 359 20.94 8.47 -19.20
C LYS A 359 21.92 7.49 -18.57
N GLN A 360 21.62 6.98 -17.38
CA GLN A 360 22.46 5.95 -16.77
C GLN A 360 22.49 4.69 -17.63
N HIS A 361 21.35 4.25 -18.12
CA HIS A 361 21.28 3.10 -19.04
C HIS A 361 21.96 3.39 -20.40
N GLU A 362 21.89 4.60 -20.94
CA GLU A 362 22.67 4.99 -22.11
C GLU A 362 24.19 4.84 -21.85
N GLN A 363 24.65 5.37 -20.72
CA GLN A 363 26.07 5.34 -20.35
C GLN A 363 26.60 3.91 -20.19
N PHE A 364 25.87 3.05 -19.48
CA PHE A 364 26.31 1.68 -19.20
C PHE A 364 26.12 0.71 -20.37
N SER A 365 25.16 0.97 -21.27
CA SER A 365 24.89 0.12 -22.43
C SER A 365 25.56 0.56 -23.71
N GLY A 366 25.97 1.83 -23.80
CA GLY A 366 26.42 2.47 -25.02
C GLY A 366 25.31 2.70 -26.07
N LYS A 367 24.04 2.46 -25.72
CA LYS A 367 22.88 2.60 -26.63
C LYS A 367 22.11 3.87 -26.32
N LYS A 368 21.75 4.64 -27.35
CA LYS A 368 20.92 5.85 -27.19
C LYS A 368 19.48 5.49 -26.86
N LEU A 369 18.97 6.02 -25.75
CA LEU A 369 17.57 5.90 -25.30
C LEU A 369 16.79 7.21 -25.55
N GLN A 370 16.94 7.77 -26.75
CA GLN A 370 16.39 9.06 -27.15
C GLN A 370 15.09 8.90 -27.93
N TYR A 371 14.21 9.86 -27.76
CA TYR A 371 13.02 10.05 -28.58
C TYR A 371 13.33 11.05 -29.71
N PHE A 372 12.94 10.71 -30.93
CA PHE A 372 12.99 11.65 -32.04
C PHE A 372 11.62 12.32 -32.18
N ASP A 373 11.60 13.63 -31.96
CA ASP A 373 10.41 14.45 -32.08
C ASP A 373 10.34 15.04 -33.50
N ASN A 374 9.37 14.55 -34.29
CA ASN A 374 9.19 14.98 -35.67
C ASN A 374 8.74 16.46 -35.79
N GLU A 375 8.08 17.02 -34.75
CA GLU A 375 7.60 18.39 -34.79
C GLU A 375 8.74 19.39 -34.63
N SER A 376 9.65 19.12 -33.69
CA SER A 376 10.82 19.95 -33.46
C SER A 376 12.05 19.52 -34.28
N ASN A 377 11.95 18.42 -35.04
CA ASN A 377 13.06 17.78 -35.77
C ASN A 377 14.31 17.60 -34.92
N SER A 378 14.15 17.18 -33.67
CA SER A 378 15.21 17.02 -32.70
C SER A 378 15.09 15.75 -31.87
N SER A 379 16.22 15.24 -31.36
CA SER A 379 16.25 14.10 -30.45
C SER A 379 16.55 14.58 -29.03
N TYR A 380 15.88 13.97 -28.06
CA TYR A 380 16.14 14.20 -26.64
C TYR A 380 15.91 12.93 -25.82
N VAL A 381 16.55 12.85 -24.66
CA VAL A 381 16.22 11.84 -23.64
C VAL A 381 14.96 12.33 -22.91
N PRO A 382 13.85 11.56 -22.89
CA PRO A 382 12.66 11.98 -22.18
C PRO A 382 12.89 12.16 -20.68
N TYR A 383 12.14 13.08 -20.06
CA TYR A 383 11.98 13.11 -18.62
C TYR A 383 10.89 12.14 -18.20
N VAL A 384 10.92 11.72 -16.94
CA VAL A 384 10.04 10.67 -16.44
C VAL A 384 9.28 11.16 -15.20
N VAL A 385 7.97 10.93 -15.19
CA VAL A 385 7.13 11.05 -14.00
C VAL A 385 6.68 9.66 -13.59
N GLU A 386 7.04 9.27 -12.38
CA GLU A 386 6.75 7.97 -11.79
C GLU A 386 5.52 8.04 -10.89
N THR A 387 4.71 6.97 -10.92
CA THR A 387 3.76 6.63 -9.84
C THR A 387 4.00 5.20 -9.43
N SER A 388 4.20 4.96 -8.13
CA SER A 388 4.52 3.63 -7.60
C SER A 388 3.76 3.35 -6.31
N VAL A 389 2.86 2.37 -6.35
CA VAL A 389 2.07 1.94 -5.19
C VAL A 389 2.39 0.50 -4.81
N GLY A 390 2.63 0.27 -3.51
CA GLY A 390 2.77 -1.07 -2.96
C GLY A 390 1.40 -1.75 -2.86
N LEU A 391 1.17 -2.83 -3.64
CA LEU A 391 -0.08 -3.56 -3.61
C LEU A 391 -0.41 -4.12 -2.21
N ASP A 392 0.60 -4.62 -1.50
CA ASP A 392 0.44 -5.17 -0.16
C ASP A 392 0.10 -4.10 0.88
N ARG A 393 0.68 -2.89 0.75
CA ARG A 393 0.32 -1.73 1.58
C ARG A 393 -1.12 -1.27 1.31
N LEU A 394 -1.52 -1.22 0.04
CA LEU A 394 -2.89 -0.86 -0.34
C LEU A 394 -3.90 -1.90 0.13
N PHE A 395 -3.54 -3.18 0.09
CA PHE A 395 -4.32 -4.27 0.66
C PHE A 395 -4.54 -4.06 2.17
N LEU A 396 -3.47 -3.75 2.91
CA LEU A 396 -3.55 -3.45 4.35
C LEU A 396 -4.38 -2.20 4.63
N ALA A 397 -4.23 -1.14 3.84
CA ALA A 397 -5.03 0.08 3.95
C ALA A 397 -6.52 -0.23 3.76
N THR A 398 -6.84 -1.03 2.73
CA THR A 398 -8.21 -1.46 2.43
C THR A 398 -8.81 -2.26 3.58
N LEU A 399 -8.10 -3.24 4.13
CA LEU A 399 -8.56 -4.02 5.28
C LEU A 399 -8.71 -3.16 6.54
N SER A 400 -7.75 -2.27 6.81
CA SER A 400 -7.76 -1.41 8.00
C SER A 400 -8.95 -0.47 8.02
N ALA A 401 -9.33 0.07 6.86
CA ALA A 401 -10.50 0.94 6.75
C ALA A 401 -11.82 0.16 6.74
N ALA A 402 -11.80 -1.07 6.21
CA ALA A 402 -12.99 -1.89 6.06
C ALA A 402 -13.39 -2.62 7.34
N TYR A 403 -12.45 -2.92 8.24
CA TYR A 403 -12.70 -3.70 9.46
C TYR A 403 -13.53 -2.89 10.46
N LYS A 404 -14.66 -3.43 10.87
CA LYS A 404 -15.56 -2.84 11.89
C LYS A 404 -16.09 -3.90 12.83
N GLU A 405 -16.20 -3.53 14.09
CA GLU A 405 -16.94 -4.25 15.12
C GLU A 405 -18.19 -3.44 15.44
N GLU A 406 -19.36 -3.99 15.19
CA GLU A 406 -20.63 -3.30 15.34
C GLU A 406 -21.48 -4.00 16.43
N THR A 407 -22.07 -3.21 17.33
CA THR A 407 -23.07 -3.69 18.29
C THR A 407 -24.45 -3.49 17.67
N LEU A 408 -25.21 -4.55 17.56
CA LEU A 408 -26.55 -4.52 17.01
C LEU A 408 -27.57 -4.10 18.06
N GLU A 409 -28.78 -3.73 17.62
CA GLU A 409 -29.88 -3.32 18.50
C GLU A 409 -30.24 -4.37 19.55
N ASN A 410 -30.06 -5.66 19.27
CA ASN A 410 -30.29 -6.77 20.20
C ASN A 410 -29.12 -7.02 21.18
N GLY A 411 -28.07 -6.19 21.16
CA GLY A 411 -26.88 -6.30 22.01
C GLY A 411 -25.84 -7.31 21.54
N GLU A 412 -26.07 -8.01 20.43
CA GLU A 412 -25.05 -8.88 19.81
C GLU A 412 -23.98 -8.05 19.08
N THR A 413 -22.75 -8.55 19.05
CA THR A 413 -21.68 -7.97 18.25
C THR A 413 -21.53 -8.71 16.92
N ARG A 414 -21.22 -7.96 15.85
CA ARG A 414 -20.77 -8.53 14.59
C ARG A 414 -19.46 -7.91 14.13
N VAL A 415 -18.59 -8.72 13.58
CA VAL A 415 -17.45 -8.25 12.79
C VAL A 415 -17.89 -8.15 11.33
N VAL A 416 -17.61 -7.05 10.69
CA VAL A 416 -17.89 -6.83 9.27
C VAL A 416 -16.70 -6.21 8.58
N LEU A 417 -16.36 -6.74 7.39
CA LEU A 417 -15.45 -6.09 6.46
C LEU A 417 -16.25 -5.28 5.45
N ASN A 418 -16.29 -3.97 5.66
CA ASN A 418 -17.02 -3.03 4.80
C ASN A 418 -16.20 -2.71 3.52
N LEU A 419 -15.83 -3.77 2.77
CA LEU A 419 -15.08 -3.66 1.53
C LEU A 419 -15.94 -3.04 0.42
N PRO A 420 -15.34 -2.24 -0.51
CA PRO A 420 -16.02 -1.86 -1.74
C PRO A 420 -16.54 -3.11 -2.45
N PRO A 421 -17.83 -3.18 -2.83
CA PRO A 421 -18.42 -4.40 -3.40
C PRO A 421 -17.65 -4.98 -4.58
N ALA A 422 -17.10 -4.09 -5.43
CA ALA A 422 -16.30 -4.49 -6.58
C ALA A 422 -14.95 -5.14 -6.21
N LEU A 423 -14.43 -4.89 -5.02
CA LEU A 423 -13.16 -5.46 -4.55
C LEU A 423 -13.36 -6.70 -3.66
N SER A 424 -14.56 -6.93 -3.13
CA SER A 424 -14.84 -8.07 -2.25
C SER A 424 -14.39 -9.40 -2.85
N PRO A 425 -13.81 -10.33 -2.07
CA PRO A 425 -13.35 -11.64 -2.56
C PRO A 425 -14.49 -12.45 -3.18
N ILE A 426 -15.57 -12.58 -2.43
CA ILE A 426 -16.81 -13.21 -2.87
C ILE A 426 -17.83 -12.11 -3.13
N LYS A 427 -18.45 -12.12 -4.32
CA LYS A 427 -19.41 -11.09 -4.71
C LYS A 427 -20.80 -11.34 -4.19
N VAL A 428 -21.20 -12.62 -4.20
CA VAL A 428 -22.54 -13.04 -3.84
C VAL A 428 -22.48 -14.39 -3.10
N ALA A 429 -23.21 -14.49 -1.99
CA ALA A 429 -23.45 -15.75 -1.31
C ALA A 429 -24.90 -16.17 -1.49
N ILE A 430 -25.15 -17.45 -1.71
CA ILE A 430 -26.48 -17.99 -2.01
C ILE A 430 -26.84 -19.04 -0.99
N PHE A 431 -28.02 -18.91 -0.38
CA PHE A 431 -28.49 -19.75 0.70
C PHE A 431 -29.90 -20.29 0.43
N PRO A 432 -30.11 -21.60 0.37
CA PRO A 432 -31.48 -22.15 0.55
C PRO A 432 -31.89 -21.95 2.00
N LEU A 433 -33.15 -21.54 2.27
CA LEU A 433 -33.64 -21.36 3.62
C LEU A 433 -33.56 -22.67 4.41
N VAL A 434 -33.93 -23.78 3.78
CA VAL A 434 -33.84 -25.16 4.30
C VAL A 434 -33.28 -26.10 3.24
N LYS A 435 -32.74 -27.26 3.67
CA LYS A 435 -32.08 -28.27 2.82
C LYS A 435 -33.07 -29.27 2.19
N LYS A 436 -34.22 -28.80 1.73
CA LYS A 436 -35.28 -29.65 1.17
C LYS A 436 -36.24 -28.83 0.32
N ASP A 437 -37.23 -29.49 -0.21
CA ASP A 437 -38.39 -28.91 -0.88
C ASP A 437 -38.03 -28.15 -2.18
N GLY A 438 -36.94 -28.55 -2.86
CA GLY A 438 -36.49 -27.91 -4.13
C GLY A 438 -35.70 -26.60 -3.97
N LEU A 439 -35.49 -26.13 -2.71
CA LEU A 439 -34.75 -24.87 -2.48
C LEU A 439 -33.27 -24.97 -2.78
N PRO A 440 -32.53 -26.06 -2.43
CA PRO A 440 -31.16 -26.26 -2.83
C PRO A 440 -30.96 -26.22 -4.35
N GLU A 441 -31.79 -26.94 -5.09
CA GLU A 441 -31.72 -27.04 -6.56
C GLU A 441 -31.97 -25.68 -7.22
N LEU A 442 -32.88 -24.87 -6.68
CA LEU A 442 -33.09 -23.51 -7.16
C LEU A 442 -31.91 -22.58 -6.83
N ALA A 443 -31.34 -22.68 -5.63
CA ALA A 443 -30.16 -21.93 -5.21
C ALA A 443 -28.94 -22.26 -6.08
N GLU A 444 -28.73 -23.54 -6.41
CA GLU A 444 -27.66 -23.98 -7.33
C GLU A 444 -27.87 -23.43 -8.74
N LYS A 445 -29.09 -23.40 -9.27
CA LYS A 445 -29.40 -22.80 -10.59
C LYS A 445 -29.06 -21.30 -10.61
N ILE A 446 -29.34 -20.57 -9.53
CA ILE A 446 -28.98 -19.16 -9.41
C ILE A 446 -27.44 -19.02 -9.38
N MET A 447 -26.74 -19.87 -8.60
CA MET A 447 -25.28 -19.89 -8.57
C MET A 447 -24.71 -20.15 -9.97
N GLU A 448 -25.23 -21.13 -10.70
CA GLU A 448 -24.80 -21.42 -12.06
C GLU A 448 -24.95 -20.22 -13.01
N SER A 449 -25.97 -19.40 -12.85
CA SER A 449 -26.18 -18.20 -13.67
C SER A 449 -25.19 -17.07 -13.40
N LEU A 450 -24.56 -17.06 -12.20
CA LEU A 450 -23.67 -15.96 -11.77
C LEU A 450 -22.16 -16.32 -11.84
N LYS A 451 -21.82 -17.60 -11.79
CA LYS A 451 -20.43 -18.05 -11.66
C LYS A 451 -19.51 -17.70 -12.84
N TYR A 452 -20.08 -17.41 -14.01
CA TYR A 452 -19.30 -17.02 -15.19
C TYR A 452 -18.73 -15.59 -15.09
N ASP A 453 -19.44 -14.73 -14.36
CA ASP A 453 -19.07 -13.32 -14.23
C ASP A 453 -18.49 -12.99 -12.85
N HIS A 454 -18.85 -13.77 -11.82
CA HIS A 454 -18.56 -13.44 -10.43
C HIS A 454 -18.12 -14.66 -9.63
N ILE A 455 -17.28 -14.43 -8.62
CA ILE A 455 -17.02 -15.42 -7.59
C ILE A 455 -18.21 -15.44 -6.64
N VAL A 456 -18.88 -16.58 -6.62
CA VAL A 456 -20.07 -16.85 -5.80
C VAL A 456 -19.82 -18.01 -4.86
N THR A 457 -20.53 -18.04 -3.74
CA THR A 457 -20.48 -19.16 -2.79
C THR A 457 -21.88 -19.65 -2.45
N TYR A 458 -21.98 -20.94 -2.16
CA TYR A 458 -23.19 -21.58 -1.69
C TYR A 458 -22.98 -22.06 -0.26
N ASP A 459 -23.95 -21.84 0.64
CA ASP A 459 -23.89 -22.33 2.00
C ASP A 459 -25.30 -22.72 2.49
N GLU A 460 -25.41 -23.92 3.03
CA GLU A 460 -26.62 -24.46 3.61
C GLU A 460 -26.45 -24.95 5.06
N LYS A 461 -25.26 -24.70 5.65
CA LYS A 461 -24.93 -25.14 7.00
C LYS A 461 -25.37 -24.09 8.03
N ASP A 462 -25.97 -24.51 9.11
CA ASP A 462 -26.49 -23.67 10.20
C ASP A 462 -27.71 -22.79 9.80
N THR A 463 -28.10 -21.90 10.71
CA THR A 463 -29.18 -20.94 10.48
C THR A 463 -28.77 -19.85 9.50
N VAL A 464 -29.74 -19.26 8.80
CA VAL A 464 -29.50 -18.15 7.84
C VAL A 464 -28.75 -16.99 8.51
N GLY A 465 -29.09 -16.64 9.75
CA GLY A 465 -28.40 -15.58 10.50
C GLY A 465 -26.90 -15.86 10.68
N LYS A 466 -26.51 -17.12 11.01
CA LYS A 466 -25.10 -17.50 11.11
C LYS A 466 -24.38 -17.44 9.75
N ARG A 467 -25.08 -17.81 8.66
CA ARG A 467 -24.53 -17.71 7.30
C ARG A 467 -24.26 -16.25 6.92
N TYR A 468 -25.20 -15.34 7.22
CA TYR A 468 -24.98 -13.89 7.02
C TYR A 468 -23.75 -13.40 7.79
N ARG A 469 -23.58 -13.78 9.07
CA ARG A 469 -22.42 -13.39 9.89
C ARG A 469 -21.10 -13.81 9.28
N ARG A 470 -21.02 -15.05 8.77
CA ARG A 470 -19.81 -15.54 8.09
C ARG A 470 -19.49 -14.71 6.84
N GLN A 471 -20.49 -14.30 6.08
CA GLN A 471 -20.30 -13.49 4.89
C GLN A 471 -19.98 -12.02 5.21
N ASP A 472 -20.61 -11.46 6.24
CA ASP A 472 -20.26 -10.12 6.74
C ASP A 472 -18.80 -10.06 7.15
N ALA A 473 -18.28 -11.09 7.84
CA ALA A 473 -16.88 -11.17 8.30
C ALA A 473 -15.85 -11.25 7.16
N ILE A 474 -16.20 -11.84 6.02
CA ILE A 474 -15.30 -11.90 4.85
C ILE A 474 -15.56 -10.79 3.83
N GLY A 475 -16.56 -9.93 4.09
CA GLY A 475 -16.84 -8.76 3.27
C GLY A 475 -17.68 -9.03 2.03
N THR A 476 -18.46 -10.12 1.97
CA THR A 476 -19.39 -10.41 0.86
C THR A 476 -20.51 -9.36 0.84
N PRO A 477 -20.67 -8.57 -0.24
CA PRO A 477 -21.59 -7.43 -0.23
C PRO A 477 -23.07 -7.82 -0.33
N TYR A 478 -23.38 -8.96 -0.96
CA TYR A 478 -24.76 -9.40 -1.19
C TYR A 478 -24.94 -10.87 -0.83
N CYS A 479 -26.05 -11.17 -0.13
CA CYS A 479 -26.47 -12.52 0.15
C CYS A 479 -27.87 -12.74 -0.43
N ILE A 480 -28.06 -13.83 -1.18
CA ILE A 480 -29.33 -14.25 -1.76
C ILE A 480 -29.89 -15.38 -0.91
N THR A 481 -31.12 -15.24 -0.43
CA THR A 481 -31.85 -16.30 0.25
C THR A 481 -33.00 -16.80 -0.62
N VAL A 482 -32.99 -18.10 -0.87
CA VAL A 482 -34.05 -18.82 -1.59
C VAL A 482 -35.00 -19.46 -0.55
N ASP A 483 -36.25 -19.08 -0.57
CA ASP A 483 -37.31 -19.55 0.34
C ASP A 483 -38.43 -20.26 -0.42
N HIS A 484 -39.45 -20.79 0.30
CA HIS A 484 -40.55 -21.50 -0.34
C HIS A 484 -41.36 -20.60 -1.30
N GLN A 485 -41.51 -19.32 -0.96
CA GLN A 485 -42.19 -18.37 -1.84
C GLN A 485 -41.42 -18.18 -3.18
N SER A 486 -40.11 -18.36 -3.16
CA SER A 486 -39.26 -18.24 -4.38
C SER A 486 -39.63 -19.29 -5.44
N LEU A 487 -40.18 -20.43 -5.03
CA LEU A 487 -40.68 -21.48 -5.96
C LEU A 487 -41.98 -21.06 -6.67
N GLU A 488 -42.79 -20.21 -6.02
CA GLU A 488 -44.08 -19.77 -6.51
C GLU A 488 -43.98 -18.48 -7.35
N ASP A 489 -43.29 -17.46 -6.83
CA ASP A 489 -43.24 -16.14 -7.41
C ASP A 489 -41.97 -15.87 -8.26
N HIS A 490 -41.03 -16.81 -8.30
CA HIS A 490 -39.75 -16.69 -8.98
C HIS A 490 -38.94 -15.48 -8.52
N MET A 491 -39.08 -15.05 -7.27
CA MET A 491 -38.29 -13.98 -6.66
C MET A 491 -37.46 -14.53 -5.51
N VAL A 492 -36.35 -13.88 -5.20
CA VAL A 492 -35.47 -14.22 -4.09
C VAL A 492 -35.22 -12.99 -3.21
N THR A 493 -34.89 -13.23 -1.94
CA THR A 493 -34.52 -12.17 -1.02
C THR A 493 -33.03 -11.86 -1.17
N VAL A 494 -32.70 -10.63 -1.52
CA VAL A 494 -31.32 -10.11 -1.57
C VAL A 494 -31.08 -9.25 -0.35
N ARG A 495 -30.07 -9.60 0.46
CA ARG A 495 -29.62 -8.81 1.62
C ARG A 495 -28.32 -8.09 1.29
N GLU A 496 -28.29 -6.79 1.51
CA GLU A 496 -27.08 -5.97 1.44
C GLU A 496 -26.35 -6.02 2.79
N ARG A 497 -25.03 -6.21 2.75
CA ARG A 497 -24.16 -6.34 3.94
C ARG A 497 -24.19 -5.10 4.84
N ASP A 498 -24.02 -3.91 4.24
CA ASP A 498 -23.75 -2.67 4.98
C ASP A 498 -25.01 -2.12 5.67
N SER A 499 -26.12 -2.06 4.95
CA SER A 499 -27.39 -1.58 5.49
C SER A 499 -28.23 -2.69 6.16
N MET A 500 -27.88 -3.96 5.95
CA MET A 500 -28.67 -5.15 6.30
C MET A 500 -30.08 -5.17 5.71
N LYS A 501 -30.40 -4.25 4.81
CA LYS A 501 -31.69 -4.20 4.13
C LYS A 501 -31.87 -5.41 3.24
N GLN A 502 -33.12 -5.84 3.17
CA GLN A 502 -33.55 -6.99 2.37
C GLN A 502 -34.62 -6.53 1.39
N GLU A 503 -34.48 -6.96 0.14
CA GLU A 503 -35.47 -6.71 -0.90
C GLU A 503 -35.73 -7.97 -1.71
N ARG A 504 -36.93 -8.10 -2.28
CA ARG A 504 -37.26 -9.21 -3.16
C ARG A 504 -37.00 -8.80 -4.61
N ILE A 505 -36.23 -9.63 -5.31
CA ILE A 505 -35.80 -9.39 -6.68
C ILE A 505 -36.15 -10.63 -7.53
N ALA A 506 -36.65 -10.40 -8.74
CA ALA A 506 -36.91 -11.47 -9.68
C ALA A 506 -35.61 -12.22 -10.04
N ILE A 507 -35.63 -13.56 -10.02
CA ILE A 507 -34.46 -14.38 -10.34
C ILE A 507 -33.86 -14.02 -11.69
N SER A 508 -34.68 -13.73 -12.69
CA SER A 508 -34.25 -13.31 -14.03
C SER A 508 -33.49 -11.97 -14.05
N ALA A 509 -33.70 -11.11 -13.06
CA ALA A 509 -33.03 -9.81 -12.94
C ALA A 509 -31.70 -9.86 -12.15
N ILE A 510 -31.44 -10.95 -11.41
CA ILE A 510 -30.28 -11.07 -10.53
C ILE A 510 -28.94 -10.88 -11.27
N PRO A 511 -28.67 -11.45 -12.44
CA PRO A 511 -27.38 -11.26 -13.11
C PRO A 511 -27.09 -9.77 -13.42
N GLN A 512 -28.05 -9.06 -13.96
CA GLN A 512 -27.89 -7.63 -14.23
C GLN A 512 -27.77 -6.83 -12.94
N TYR A 513 -28.62 -7.09 -11.95
CA TYR A 513 -28.60 -6.41 -10.65
C TYR A 513 -27.22 -6.53 -9.97
N MET A 514 -26.61 -7.73 -9.99
CA MET A 514 -25.29 -7.94 -9.40
C MET A 514 -24.18 -7.28 -10.23
N ASN A 515 -24.21 -7.43 -11.55
CA ASN A 515 -23.18 -6.85 -12.41
C ASN A 515 -23.07 -5.32 -12.28
N GLU A 516 -24.19 -4.63 -12.14
CA GLU A 516 -24.19 -3.17 -11.93
C GLU A 516 -23.53 -2.76 -10.60
N ARG A 517 -23.57 -3.62 -9.57
CA ARG A 517 -23.15 -3.30 -8.20
C ARG A 517 -21.79 -3.82 -7.80
N VAL A 518 -21.38 -4.97 -8.33
CA VAL A 518 -20.15 -5.65 -7.89
C VAL A 518 -19.05 -5.69 -8.96
N SER A 519 -19.29 -5.14 -10.16
CA SER A 519 -18.27 -5.08 -11.20
C SER A 519 -17.28 -3.94 -10.95
N LEU A 520 -16.04 -4.10 -11.40
CA LEU A 520 -15.02 -3.03 -11.37
C LEU A 520 -15.44 -1.79 -12.14
N THR A 521 -16.35 -1.92 -13.12
CA THR A 521 -16.93 -0.80 -13.86
C THR A 521 -17.56 0.25 -12.95
N SER A 522 -18.16 -0.19 -11.82
CA SER A 522 -18.75 0.70 -10.83
C SER A 522 -17.73 1.65 -10.18
N LEU A 523 -16.47 1.19 -10.01
CA LEU A 523 -15.36 2.01 -9.52
C LEU A 523 -14.74 2.86 -10.63
N LEU A 524 -14.52 2.27 -11.81
CA LEU A 524 -13.93 2.99 -12.96
C LEU A 524 -14.75 4.20 -13.38
N ARG A 525 -16.07 4.14 -13.28
CA ARG A 525 -16.97 5.27 -13.60
C ARG A 525 -16.89 6.44 -12.60
N LYS A 526 -16.21 6.28 -11.46
CA LYS A 526 -15.94 7.35 -10.49
C LYS A 526 -14.69 8.17 -10.83
N LEU A 527 -13.82 7.63 -11.70
CA LEU A 527 -12.61 8.30 -12.17
C LEU A 527 -12.90 9.31 -13.27
#